data_9ff62ec0819eede92ae4a39f5db26955
#
_entry.id   9ff62ec0819eede92ae4a39f5db26955
#
_cell.length_a   1.000
_cell.length_b   1.000
_cell.length_c   1.000
_cell.angle_alpha   90.00
_cell.angle_beta   90.00
_cell.angle_gamma   90.00
#
_symmetry.space_group_name_H-M   'P 1'
#
loop_
_entity.id
_entity.type
_entity.pdbx_description
1 polymer ?
#
loop_
_entity_poly.entity_id
_entity_poly.type
_entity_poly.pdbx_seq_one_letter_code
_entity_poly.pdbx_strand_id
1 'polypeptide(L)'
;GLAMAELLTGKGNPSGKLADTFAADVNDYPSTANFHESFDYVNYTEDIYVGYRYFETLPGAQEKVIYPFGYGLSYTTFCLNTTAMWETEDQIFAEVQVTNTGNLAGKEVVQIYFEAPQGLLKKPARQLAAFAKTRLLQPGETQQIRLSFAKADMASYDDLGKIKKSAYILEKGTYKFYIGTSVRDTKESLLTMELYENMITKQLTAHLVPTSLKERMLSDGSFEELPQSACNDMNECVFEKMEPGTEEGITPAVRCCTRGTLFDNFGRKQFIDVAEGRLSLDDFMEQLSDDDLIHLLGGQPNVGVSNTFGFGNLPDYGVPSIMTADGPAGLRISGECSMNTTAWPCATLLACTWNPALVQQVGQAGAEEVKENNLAVWLTPAVNIHRNPLCGRNFEYYSEDPLIAGKMGAAMVKGIQSQHIAASVKHFAANNKETNRKHSDSRVSERALREIYLKGFEIIVKEAQPWTIMSSYNAINGHRASENRELLEDVLRGEWGFKGMVTTDWW
;
A
#
# COMPACT_ATOMS: atom_id res chain seq x y z
N GLY A 1 5.17 -26.36 -7.13
CA GLY A 1 4.96 -27.74 -7.63
C GLY A 1 4.05 -28.56 -6.72
N LEU A 2 4.45 -28.88 -5.48
CA LEU A 2 3.70 -29.79 -4.60
C LEU A 2 2.27 -29.28 -4.29
N ALA A 3 2.11 -28.04 -3.85
CA ALA A 3 0.82 -27.45 -3.56
C ALA A 3 -0.13 -27.47 -4.77
N MET A 4 0.38 -27.20 -5.98
CA MET A 4 -0.39 -27.31 -7.22
C MET A 4 -0.86 -28.74 -7.46
N ALA A 5 0.03 -29.71 -7.29
CA ALA A 5 -0.33 -31.14 -7.45
C ALA A 5 -1.38 -31.59 -6.42
N GLU A 6 -1.27 -31.12 -5.18
CA GLU A 6 -2.25 -31.42 -4.14
C GLU A 6 -3.63 -30.83 -4.44
N LEU A 7 -3.69 -29.60 -4.96
CA LEU A 7 -4.95 -29.01 -5.41
C LEU A 7 -5.54 -29.78 -6.59
N LEU A 8 -4.76 -30.06 -7.64
CA LEU A 8 -5.24 -30.78 -8.83
C LEU A 8 -5.68 -32.21 -8.53
N THR A 9 -5.11 -32.84 -7.53
CA THR A 9 -5.49 -34.22 -7.12
C THR A 9 -6.57 -34.27 -6.04
N GLY A 10 -7.06 -33.11 -5.58
CA GLY A 10 -8.08 -33.02 -4.53
C GLY A 10 -7.59 -33.34 -3.12
N LYS A 11 -6.25 -33.47 -2.91
CA LYS A 11 -5.66 -33.61 -1.57
C LYS A 11 -5.74 -32.34 -0.76
N GLY A 12 -5.66 -31.18 -1.45
CA GLY A 12 -5.86 -29.85 -0.88
C GLY A 12 -7.14 -29.23 -1.42
N ASN A 13 -7.87 -28.50 -0.57
CA ASN A 13 -9.04 -27.74 -1.00
C ASN A 13 -8.65 -26.26 -1.16
N PRO A 14 -8.83 -25.66 -2.37
CA PRO A 14 -8.54 -24.25 -2.57
C PRO A 14 -9.48 -23.37 -1.73
N SER A 15 -8.97 -22.25 -1.26
CA SER A 15 -9.75 -21.27 -0.49
C SER A 15 -9.30 -19.82 -0.78
N GLY A 16 -8.50 -19.64 -1.82
CA GLY A 16 -8.09 -18.32 -2.28
C GLY A 16 -9.23 -17.58 -2.95
N LYS A 17 -9.20 -16.27 -2.88
CA LYS A 17 -10.11 -15.36 -3.59
C LYS A 17 -9.27 -14.37 -4.38
N LEU A 18 -9.71 -14.00 -5.57
CA LEU A 18 -9.00 -13.00 -6.38
C LEU A 18 -8.95 -11.66 -5.65
N ALA A 19 -7.78 -11.05 -5.67
CA ALA A 19 -7.57 -9.70 -5.15
C ALA A 19 -7.69 -8.63 -6.26
N ASP A 20 -8.05 -9.08 -7.47
CA ASP A 20 -8.19 -8.28 -8.69
C ASP A 20 -9.35 -8.76 -9.53
N THR A 21 -9.89 -7.84 -10.35
CA THR A 21 -10.88 -8.14 -11.38
C THR A 21 -10.17 -8.61 -12.65
N PHE A 22 -10.63 -9.69 -13.26
CA PHE A 22 -10.15 -10.17 -14.54
C PHE A 22 -11.15 -9.86 -15.65
N ALA A 23 -10.83 -8.91 -16.50
CA ALA A 23 -11.61 -8.62 -17.71
C ALA A 23 -11.23 -9.51 -18.89
N ALA A 24 -12.07 -9.53 -19.91
CA ALA A 24 -11.89 -10.37 -21.10
C ALA A 24 -10.74 -9.87 -21.99
N ASP A 25 -10.53 -8.56 -22.03
CA ASP A 25 -9.48 -7.91 -22.80
C ASP A 25 -8.78 -6.85 -21.96
N VAL A 26 -7.49 -6.64 -22.19
CA VAL A 26 -6.71 -5.59 -21.53
C VAL A 26 -7.27 -4.19 -21.83
N ASN A 27 -7.88 -4.01 -23.00
CA ASN A 27 -8.50 -2.76 -23.39
C ASN A 27 -9.83 -2.46 -22.66
N ASP A 28 -10.36 -3.41 -21.91
CA ASP A 28 -11.54 -3.20 -21.09
C ASP A 28 -11.25 -2.44 -19.78
N TYR A 29 -9.98 -2.36 -19.39
CA TYR A 29 -9.58 -1.57 -18.22
C TYR A 29 -9.53 -0.08 -18.58
N PRO A 30 -10.13 0.81 -17.79
CA PRO A 30 -10.25 2.23 -18.11
C PRO A 30 -8.91 2.92 -18.30
N SER A 31 -7.90 2.47 -17.57
CA SER A 31 -6.54 3.01 -17.59
C SER A 31 -5.69 2.56 -18.79
N THR A 32 -6.15 1.63 -19.63
CA THR A 32 -5.35 1.13 -20.76
C THR A 32 -5.18 2.18 -21.85
N ALA A 33 -6.22 2.95 -22.13
CA ALA A 33 -6.19 3.98 -23.17
C ALA A 33 -5.08 5.03 -22.95
N ASN A 34 -4.76 5.35 -21.70
CA ASN A 34 -3.75 6.34 -21.37
C ASN A 34 -2.45 5.74 -20.78
N PHE A 35 -2.36 4.41 -20.65
CA PHE A 35 -1.21 3.77 -20.02
C PHE A 35 0.11 4.05 -20.72
N HIS A 36 0.09 4.13 -22.04
CA HIS A 36 1.23 4.44 -22.91
C HIS A 36 1.06 5.76 -23.70
N GLU A 37 0.19 6.68 -23.24
CA GLU A 37 -0.07 7.94 -23.95
C GLU A 37 1.16 8.85 -24.04
N SER A 38 2.07 8.78 -23.07
CA SER A 38 3.32 9.54 -23.05
C SER A 38 4.44 8.73 -22.42
N PHE A 39 5.67 9.05 -22.80
CA PHE A 39 6.87 8.55 -22.14
C PHE A 39 7.11 9.24 -20.79
N ASP A 40 6.77 10.53 -20.70
CA ASP A 40 7.13 11.42 -19.59
C ASP A 40 6.05 11.55 -18.51
N TYR A 41 4.82 11.15 -18.80
CA TYR A 41 3.73 11.22 -17.83
C TYR A 41 2.68 10.13 -18.05
N VAL A 42 1.77 10.02 -17.12
CA VAL A 42 0.55 9.24 -17.23
C VAL A 42 -0.59 9.95 -16.50
N ASN A 43 -1.70 10.17 -17.20
CA ASN A 43 -2.91 10.77 -16.65
C ASN A 43 -3.79 9.69 -16.02
N TYR A 44 -4.20 9.87 -14.77
CA TYR A 44 -5.08 8.94 -14.05
C TYR A 44 -6.53 9.42 -14.20
N THR A 45 -6.99 9.46 -15.45
CA THR A 45 -8.30 10.00 -15.79
C THR A 45 -9.46 9.14 -15.29
N GLU A 46 -9.23 7.87 -15.02
CA GLU A 46 -10.22 6.99 -14.41
C GLU A 46 -10.51 7.32 -12.95
N ASP A 47 -9.71 8.20 -12.33
CA ASP A 47 -9.88 8.69 -10.96
C ASP A 47 -9.99 7.55 -9.94
N ILE A 48 -11.08 7.49 -9.18
CA ILE A 48 -11.32 6.44 -8.19
C ILE A 48 -11.87 5.14 -8.78
N TYR A 49 -12.18 5.11 -10.08
CA TYR A 49 -12.77 3.96 -10.75
C TYR A 49 -11.70 2.99 -11.24
N VAL A 50 -11.04 2.30 -10.29
CA VAL A 50 -10.01 1.30 -10.52
C VAL A 50 -10.56 -0.09 -10.20
N GLY A 51 -10.25 -1.09 -11.04
CA GLY A 51 -10.66 -2.47 -10.84
C GLY A 51 -12.18 -2.63 -10.69
N TYR A 52 -12.64 -3.39 -9.70
CA TYR A 52 -14.08 -3.63 -9.50
C TYR A 52 -14.86 -2.33 -9.27
N ARG A 53 -14.25 -1.25 -8.76
CA ARG A 53 -14.91 0.04 -8.62
C ARG A 53 -15.35 0.59 -9.98
N TYR A 54 -14.57 0.33 -11.02
CA TYR A 54 -14.96 0.62 -12.40
C TYR A 54 -16.00 -0.38 -12.90
N PHE A 55 -15.67 -1.67 -12.87
CA PHE A 55 -16.46 -2.71 -13.52
C PHE A 55 -17.85 -2.89 -12.92
N GLU A 56 -18.05 -2.63 -11.64
CA GLU A 56 -19.37 -2.71 -10.99
C GLU A 56 -20.16 -1.40 -11.06
N THR A 57 -19.56 -0.30 -11.54
CA THR A 57 -20.19 1.01 -11.55
C THR A 57 -20.60 1.47 -12.95
N LEU A 58 -19.68 1.34 -13.93
CA LEU A 58 -19.89 1.93 -15.25
C LEU A 58 -20.86 1.09 -16.09
N PRO A 59 -21.82 1.73 -16.81
CA PRO A 59 -22.76 1.02 -17.67
C PRO A 59 -22.06 0.10 -18.68
N GLY A 60 -22.46 -1.16 -18.75
CA GLY A 60 -21.91 -2.17 -19.66
C GLY A 60 -20.52 -2.71 -19.27
N ALA A 61 -19.87 -2.20 -18.24
CA ALA A 61 -18.55 -2.68 -17.83
C ALA A 61 -18.62 -4.07 -17.16
N GLN A 62 -19.70 -4.38 -16.49
CA GLN A 62 -19.89 -5.69 -15.83
C GLN A 62 -19.83 -6.88 -16.80
N GLU A 63 -20.30 -6.69 -18.04
CA GLU A 63 -20.35 -7.74 -19.06
C GLU A 63 -18.96 -8.15 -19.55
N LYS A 64 -17.95 -7.28 -19.34
CA LYS A 64 -16.57 -7.47 -19.76
C LYS A 64 -15.75 -8.31 -18.78
N VAL A 65 -16.28 -8.63 -17.60
CA VAL A 65 -15.58 -9.32 -16.52
C VAL A 65 -15.73 -10.84 -16.65
N ILE A 66 -14.61 -11.54 -16.71
CA ILE A 66 -14.56 -13.00 -16.66
C ILE A 66 -14.62 -13.48 -15.19
N TYR A 67 -13.77 -12.90 -14.33
CA TYR A 67 -13.73 -13.23 -12.91
C TYR A 67 -13.79 -11.94 -12.08
N PRO A 68 -14.85 -11.80 -11.27
CA PRO A 68 -15.00 -10.59 -10.46
C PRO A 68 -14.04 -10.58 -9.26
N PHE A 69 -13.80 -9.40 -8.71
CA PHE A 69 -13.07 -9.23 -7.47
C PHE A 69 -13.67 -10.08 -6.34
N GLY A 70 -12.81 -10.74 -5.57
CA GLY A 70 -13.21 -11.62 -4.48
C GLY A 70 -13.66 -13.01 -4.92
N TYR A 71 -13.72 -13.31 -6.24
CA TYR A 71 -14.09 -14.62 -6.75
C TYR A 71 -13.08 -15.69 -6.36
N GLY A 72 -13.54 -16.89 -6.09
CA GLY A 72 -12.69 -18.04 -5.84
C GLY A 72 -13.43 -19.37 -5.93
N LEU A 73 -12.69 -20.45 -6.14
CA LEU A 73 -13.21 -21.81 -6.24
C LEU A 73 -12.91 -22.60 -4.96
N SER A 74 -13.78 -23.56 -4.67
CA SER A 74 -13.60 -24.55 -3.61
C SER A 74 -14.15 -25.90 -4.06
N TYR A 75 -13.61 -26.97 -3.52
CA TYR A 75 -14.16 -28.32 -3.69
C TYR A 75 -15.27 -28.66 -2.66
N THR A 76 -15.61 -27.72 -1.80
CA THR A 76 -16.74 -27.78 -0.88
C THR A 76 -17.65 -26.57 -1.06
N THR A 77 -18.79 -26.57 -0.42
CA THR A 77 -19.75 -25.48 -0.47
C THR A 77 -19.95 -24.86 0.92
N PHE A 78 -20.32 -23.60 0.96
CA PHE A 78 -20.58 -22.89 2.21
C PHE A 78 -21.93 -22.17 2.14
N CYS A 79 -22.59 -22.09 3.28
CA CYS A 79 -23.76 -21.25 3.49
C CYS A 79 -23.39 -20.11 4.43
N LEU A 80 -23.62 -18.87 3.98
CA LEU A 80 -23.48 -17.68 4.78
C LEU A 80 -24.86 -17.20 5.24
N ASN A 81 -25.01 -16.99 6.55
CA ASN A 81 -26.22 -16.43 7.14
C ASN A 81 -25.86 -15.25 8.04
N THR A 82 -26.28 -14.06 7.65
CA THR A 82 -26.13 -12.87 8.50
C THR A 82 -27.10 -12.95 9.66
N THR A 83 -26.57 -13.19 10.86
CA THR A 83 -27.37 -13.37 12.08
C THR A 83 -27.73 -12.05 12.73
N ALA A 84 -26.85 -11.05 12.60
CA ALA A 84 -27.11 -9.69 13.08
C ALA A 84 -26.27 -8.68 12.28
N MET A 85 -26.81 -7.48 12.12
CA MET A 85 -26.08 -6.31 11.69
C MET A 85 -26.64 -5.09 12.42
N TRP A 86 -25.75 -4.25 12.96
CA TRP A 86 -26.15 -3.07 13.72
C TRP A 86 -25.10 -1.96 13.61
N GLU A 87 -25.50 -0.77 13.97
CA GLU A 87 -24.62 0.39 14.02
C GLU A 87 -24.50 0.95 15.44
N THR A 88 -23.39 1.59 15.70
CA THR A 88 -23.17 2.48 16.82
C THR A 88 -22.98 3.90 16.29
N GLU A 89 -22.59 4.85 17.12
CA GLU A 89 -22.27 6.21 16.67
C GLU A 89 -21.23 6.20 15.56
N ASP A 90 -20.12 5.46 15.73
CA ASP A 90 -18.94 5.50 14.84
C ASP A 90 -18.71 4.25 14.00
N GLN A 91 -19.37 3.14 14.29
CA GLN A 91 -19.05 1.83 13.74
C GLN A 91 -20.29 1.11 13.18
N ILE A 92 -20.04 0.30 12.16
CA ILE A 92 -20.96 -0.75 11.68
C ILE A 92 -20.41 -2.11 12.08
N PHE A 93 -21.28 -2.97 12.58
CA PHE A 93 -20.96 -4.35 12.98
C PHE A 93 -21.82 -5.34 12.20
N ALA A 94 -21.24 -6.49 11.90
CA ALA A 94 -21.97 -7.63 11.34
C ALA A 94 -21.53 -8.92 12.02
N GLU A 95 -22.49 -9.79 12.27
CA GLU A 95 -22.27 -11.18 12.67
C GLU A 95 -22.78 -12.10 11.58
N VAL A 96 -21.89 -12.96 11.09
CA VAL A 96 -22.15 -13.86 9.99
C VAL A 96 -21.81 -15.29 10.42
N GLN A 97 -22.79 -16.15 10.33
CA GLN A 97 -22.61 -17.58 10.52
C GLN A 97 -22.21 -18.22 9.21
N VAL A 98 -21.07 -18.90 9.17
CA VAL A 98 -20.57 -19.62 8.00
C VAL A 98 -20.60 -21.11 8.31
N THR A 99 -21.36 -21.88 7.52
CA THR A 99 -21.48 -23.33 7.65
C THR A 99 -20.89 -24.01 6.41
N ASN A 100 -20.01 -24.97 6.60
CA ASN A 100 -19.55 -25.83 5.52
C ASN A 100 -20.68 -26.86 5.20
N THR A 101 -21.34 -26.66 4.07
CA THR A 101 -22.48 -27.49 3.63
C THR A 101 -22.06 -28.60 2.66
N GLY A 102 -20.78 -28.64 2.27
CA GLY A 102 -20.27 -29.68 1.38
C GLY A 102 -19.62 -30.86 2.12
N ASN A 103 -18.90 -31.70 1.38
CA ASN A 103 -18.38 -32.98 1.87
C ASN A 103 -16.86 -32.95 2.19
N LEU A 104 -16.17 -31.84 1.97
CA LEU A 104 -14.75 -31.69 2.23
C LEU A 104 -14.49 -30.55 3.21
N ALA A 105 -13.43 -30.67 4.02
CA ALA A 105 -13.00 -29.59 4.87
C ALA A 105 -12.53 -28.40 4.01
N GLY A 106 -12.87 -27.17 4.43
CA GLY A 106 -12.54 -25.98 3.67
C GLY A 106 -12.59 -24.69 4.49
N LYS A 107 -12.15 -23.61 3.86
CA LYS A 107 -12.22 -22.25 4.42
C LYS A 107 -12.95 -21.34 3.44
N GLU A 108 -13.69 -20.38 3.99
CA GLU A 108 -14.38 -19.37 3.18
C GLU A 108 -14.02 -17.95 3.67
N VAL A 109 -14.19 -16.96 2.80
CA VAL A 109 -13.98 -15.54 3.10
C VAL A 109 -15.33 -14.82 3.09
N VAL A 110 -15.66 -14.21 4.21
CA VAL A 110 -16.80 -13.30 4.32
C VAL A 110 -16.32 -11.90 3.91
N GLN A 111 -17.04 -11.29 2.99
CA GLN A 111 -16.74 -9.95 2.46
C GLN A 111 -17.96 -9.05 2.68
N ILE A 112 -17.73 -7.84 3.19
CA ILE A 112 -18.77 -6.82 3.36
C ILE A 112 -18.45 -5.67 2.41
N TYR A 113 -19.42 -5.33 1.58
CA TYR A 113 -19.38 -4.17 0.70
C TYR A 113 -20.43 -3.16 1.11
N PHE A 114 -20.17 -1.89 0.82
CA PHE A 114 -21.17 -0.85 0.94
C PHE A 114 -21.42 -0.17 -0.40
N GLU A 115 -22.63 0.38 -0.51
CA GLU A 115 -23.06 1.29 -1.57
C GLU A 115 -23.42 2.62 -0.91
N ALA A 116 -22.73 3.67 -1.30
CA ALA A 116 -23.02 5.02 -0.84
C ALA A 116 -23.99 5.72 -1.79
N PRO A 117 -24.80 6.67 -1.30
CA PRO A 117 -25.73 7.43 -2.14
C PRO A 117 -25.00 8.22 -3.23
N GLN A 118 -25.53 8.21 -4.45
CA GLN A 118 -25.00 9.00 -5.57
C GLN A 118 -25.42 10.45 -5.45
N GLY A 119 -24.61 11.23 -4.74
CA GLY A 119 -24.82 12.66 -4.53
C GLY A 119 -24.02 13.54 -5.49
N LEU A 120 -23.50 14.65 -4.97
CA LEU A 120 -22.63 15.57 -5.70
C LEU A 120 -21.25 14.94 -5.96
N LEU A 121 -20.76 14.18 -4.98
CA LEU A 121 -19.52 13.39 -5.11
C LEU A 121 -19.89 12.02 -5.68
N LYS A 122 -19.75 11.85 -6.99
CA LYS A 122 -20.02 10.57 -7.64
C LYS A 122 -19.15 9.46 -7.06
N LYS A 123 -19.71 8.27 -6.87
CA LYS A 123 -19.08 7.18 -6.11
C LYS A 123 -19.16 5.84 -6.82
N PRO A 124 -18.26 4.90 -6.54
CA PRO A 124 -18.40 3.52 -6.98
C PRO A 124 -19.68 2.88 -6.43
N ALA A 125 -20.31 2.01 -7.22
CA ALA A 125 -21.50 1.27 -6.81
C ALA A 125 -21.21 0.26 -5.69
N ARG A 126 -19.97 -0.21 -5.58
CA ARG A 126 -19.51 -1.15 -4.55
C ARG A 126 -18.13 -0.76 -4.06
N GLN A 127 -17.95 -0.78 -2.74
CA GLN A 127 -16.65 -0.63 -2.10
C GLN A 127 -16.51 -1.63 -0.95
N LEU A 128 -15.37 -2.30 -0.85
CA LEU A 128 -15.09 -3.23 0.23
C LEU A 128 -14.92 -2.48 1.55
N ALA A 129 -15.70 -2.88 2.56
CA ALA A 129 -15.67 -2.28 3.90
C ALA A 129 -14.91 -3.15 4.90
N ALA A 130 -15.11 -4.47 4.84
CA ALA A 130 -14.46 -5.40 5.75
C ALA A 130 -14.41 -6.80 5.15
N PHE A 131 -13.49 -7.62 5.65
CA PHE A 131 -13.41 -9.04 5.29
C PHE A 131 -12.83 -9.86 6.44
N ALA A 132 -13.18 -11.15 6.46
CA ALA A 132 -12.54 -12.12 7.35
C ALA A 132 -12.60 -13.52 6.75
N LYS A 133 -11.58 -14.32 7.04
CA LYS A 133 -11.49 -15.71 6.60
C LYS A 133 -11.81 -16.66 7.75
N THR A 134 -12.59 -17.73 7.48
CA THR A 134 -12.85 -18.77 8.46
C THR A 134 -11.57 -19.55 8.82
N ARG A 135 -11.59 -20.19 9.97
CA ARG A 135 -10.73 -21.35 10.20
C ARG A 135 -11.11 -22.49 9.23
N LEU A 136 -10.35 -23.58 9.25
CA LEU A 136 -10.74 -24.77 8.52
C LEU A 136 -12.00 -25.37 9.14
N LEU A 137 -13.07 -25.46 8.34
CA LEU A 137 -14.37 -26.03 8.76
C LEU A 137 -14.52 -27.42 8.19
N GLN A 138 -14.81 -28.40 9.05
CA GLN A 138 -15.19 -29.75 8.63
C GLN A 138 -16.59 -29.75 8.00
N PRO A 139 -16.97 -30.77 7.23
CA PRO A 139 -18.33 -30.93 6.74
C PRO A 139 -19.38 -30.81 7.86
N GLY A 140 -20.37 -29.95 7.67
CA GLY A 140 -21.42 -29.65 8.66
C GLY A 140 -20.99 -28.67 9.77
N GLU A 141 -19.70 -28.30 9.85
CA GLU A 141 -19.19 -27.42 10.90
C GLU A 141 -19.55 -25.95 10.60
N THR A 142 -19.81 -25.22 11.68
CA THR A 142 -20.21 -23.82 11.64
C THR A 142 -19.24 -22.95 12.43
N GLN A 143 -19.00 -21.72 11.96
CA GLN A 143 -18.27 -20.68 12.67
C GLN A 143 -19.05 -19.38 12.62
N GLN A 144 -19.12 -18.69 13.78
CA GLN A 144 -19.56 -17.30 13.84
C GLN A 144 -18.38 -16.39 13.57
N ILE A 145 -18.55 -15.46 12.64
CA ILE A 145 -17.58 -14.41 12.32
C ILE A 145 -18.20 -13.06 12.69
N ARG A 146 -17.46 -12.24 13.42
CA ARG A 146 -17.80 -10.85 13.70
C ARG A 146 -16.88 -9.94 12.92
N LEU A 147 -17.47 -9.00 12.19
CA LEU A 147 -16.79 -7.98 11.40
C LEU A 147 -17.21 -6.59 11.88
N SER A 148 -16.33 -5.62 11.76
CA SER A 148 -16.66 -4.21 11.96
C SER A 148 -15.82 -3.30 11.09
N PHE A 149 -16.34 -2.10 10.81
CA PHE A 149 -15.63 -1.03 10.12
C PHE A 149 -16.18 0.33 10.58
N ALA A 150 -15.36 1.36 10.47
CA ALA A 150 -15.78 2.70 10.87
C ALA A 150 -16.70 3.32 9.82
N LYS A 151 -17.73 4.04 10.25
CA LYS A 151 -18.59 4.82 9.36
C LYS A 151 -17.77 5.82 8.54
N ALA A 152 -16.75 6.43 9.16
CA ALA A 152 -15.85 7.36 8.50
C ALA A 152 -15.08 6.76 7.31
N ASP A 153 -14.88 5.43 7.27
CA ASP A 153 -14.21 4.77 6.15
C ASP A 153 -15.07 4.74 4.87
N MET A 154 -16.37 5.04 4.97
CA MET A 154 -17.29 5.18 3.84
C MET A 154 -17.32 6.58 3.24
N ALA A 155 -16.61 7.54 3.84
CA ALA A 155 -16.59 8.93 3.38
C ALA A 155 -15.81 9.10 2.07
N SER A 156 -16.29 9.99 1.21
CA SER A 156 -15.60 10.41 -0.01
C SER A 156 -14.89 11.73 0.20
N TYR A 157 -13.74 11.91 -0.44
CA TYR A 157 -12.99 13.16 -0.34
C TYR A 157 -13.45 14.19 -1.38
N ASP A 158 -13.77 15.38 -0.92
CA ASP A 158 -14.17 16.52 -1.75
C ASP A 158 -13.00 17.47 -2.00
N ASP A 159 -12.24 17.19 -3.05
CA ASP A 159 -11.10 18.00 -3.47
C ASP A 159 -11.52 19.31 -4.17
N LEU A 160 -12.69 19.34 -4.81
CA LEU A 160 -13.17 20.50 -5.58
C LEU A 160 -14.02 21.47 -4.76
N GLY A 161 -14.49 21.06 -3.59
CA GLY A 161 -15.38 21.91 -2.77
C GLY A 161 -16.83 21.94 -3.25
N LYS A 162 -17.30 20.84 -3.83
CA LYS A 162 -18.72 20.72 -4.21
C LYS A 162 -19.67 20.79 -3.01
N ILE A 163 -19.19 20.36 -1.85
CA ILE A 163 -19.86 20.41 -0.55
C ILE A 163 -18.98 21.16 0.44
N LYS A 164 -17.75 20.65 0.67
CA LYS A 164 -16.76 21.26 1.55
C LYS A 164 -15.35 20.87 1.08
N LYS A 165 -14.61 21.86 0.54
CA LYS A 165 -13.27 21.64 0.01
C LYS A 165 -12.34 20.99 1.04
N SER A 166 -11.56 20.04 0.59
CA SER A 166 -10.54 19.32 1.34
C SER A 166 -11.08 18.58 2.57
N ALA A 167 -12.27 18.00 2.45
CA ALA A 167 -12.91 17.25 3.53
C ALA A 167 -13.36 15.86 3.09
N TYR A 168 -13.28 14.89 4.00
CA TYR A 168 -13.98 13.62 3.88
C TYR A 168 -15.43 13.78 4.31
N ILE A 169 -16.36 13.35 3.47
CA ILE A 169 -17.78 13.63 3.62
C ILE A 169 -18.59 12.35 3.44
N LEU A 170 -19.45 12.06 4.40
CA LEU A 170 -20.58 11.18 4.21
C LEU A 170 -21.74 12.03 3.69
N GLU A 171 -22.13 11.81 2.43
CA GLU A 171 -23.26 12.55 1.86
C GLU A 171 -24.59 12.04 2.39
N LYS A 172 -25.57 12.93 2.50
CA LYS A 172 -26.95 12.57 2.85
C LYS A 172 -27.53 11.54 1.89
N GLY A 173 -28.33 10.62 2.41
CA GLY A 173 -28.99 9.56 1.68
C GLY A 173 -28.78 8.20 2.33
N THR A 174 -29.21 7.17 1.65
CA THR A 174 -29.21 5.79 2.15
C THR A 174 -27.93 5.08 1.77
N TYR A 175 -27.21 4.57 2.78
CA TYR A 175 -26.09 3.64 2.62
C TYR A 175 -26.60 2.22 2.77
N LYS A 176 -26.30 1.37 1.81
CA LYS A 176 -26.66 -0.05 1.80
C LYS A 176 -25.45 -0.93 1.99
N PHE A 177 -25.65 -2.10 2.58
CA PHE A 177 -24.59 -3.07 2.87
C PHE A 177 -24.88 -4.40 2.21
N TYR A 178 -23.83 -5.05 1.71
CA TYR A 178 -23.89 -6.31 0.99
C TYR A 178 -22.88 -7.27 1.59
N ILE A 179 -23.32 -8.48 1.92
CA ILE A 179 -22.50 -9.51 2.56
C ILE A 179 -22.48 -10.76 1.68
N GLY A 180 -21.28 -11.26 1.42
CA GLY A 180 -21.12 -12.44 0.57
C GLY A 180 -19.69 -12.94 0.47
N THR A 181 -19.40 -13.63 -0.64
CA THR A 181 -18.12 -14.32 -0.90
C THR A 181 -17.32 -13.71 -2.05
N SER A 182 -17.90 -12.76 -2.78
CA SER A 182 -17.25 -11.93 -3.81
C SER A 182 -18.07 -10.66 -4.01
N VAL A 183 -17.58 -9.71 -4.81
CA VAL A 183 -18.31 -8.46 -5.09
C VAL A 183 -19.68 -8.70 -5.75
N ARG A 184 -19.85 -9.82 -6.47
CA ARG A 184 -21.10 -10.19 -7.15
C ARG A 184 -21.91 -11.25 -6.42
N ASP A 185 -21.27 -12.13 -5.67
CA ASP A 185 -21.97 -13.13 -4.85
C ASP A 185 -22.21 -12.55 -3.46
N THR A 186 -23.17 -11.62 -3.40
CA THR A 186 -23.57 -10.93 -2.17
C THR A 186 -25.09 -10.89 -2.01
N LYS A 187 -25.52 -10.76 -0.76
CA LYS A 187 -26.91 -10.45 -0.39
C LYS A 187 -26.97 -9.10 0.29
N GLU A 188 -27.94 -8.30 -0.09
CA GLU A 188 -28.24 -7.04 0.60
C GLU A 188 -28.67 -7.29 2.05
N SER A 189 -28.10 -6.54 2.97
CA SER A 189 -28.45 -6.59 4.38
C SER A 189 -29.78 -5.89 4.65
N LEU A 190 -30.46 -6.30 5.72
CA LEU A 190 -31.63 -5.59 6.20
C LEU A 190 -31.28 -4.25 6.87
N LEU A 191 -30.04 -4.09 7.35
CA LEU A 191 -29.55 -2.81 7.86
C LEU A 191 -29.27 -1.89 6.70
N THR A 192 -29.81 -0.69 6.77
CA THR A 192 -29.43 0.49 5.99
C THR A 192 -29.09 1.64 6.95
N MET A 193 -28.13 2.46 6.58
CA MET A 193 -27.81 3.68 7.33
C MET A 193 -28.37 4.89 6.57
N GLU A 194 -29.23 5.66 7.20
CA GLU A 194 -29.84 6.85 6.60
C GLU A 194 -29.22 8.12 7.19
N LEU A 195 -28.68 8.97 6.33
CA LEU A 195 -28.18 10.29 6.69
C LEU A 195 -29.08 11.38 6.12
N TYR A 196 -29.64 12.21 6.98
CA TYR A 196 -30.53 13.30 6.57
C TYR A 196 -29.82 14.57 6.12
N GLU A 197 -28.52 14.68 6.49
CA GLU A 197 -27.66 15.80 6.10
C GLU A 197 -26.23 15.30 5.81
N ASN A 198 -25.44 16.10 5.09
CA ASN A 198 -24.03 15.78 4.84
C ASN A 198 -23.23 15.89 6.14
N MET A 199 -22.39 14.88 6.42
CA MET A 199 -21.56 14.84 7.61
C MET A 199 -20.09 14.91 7.22
N ILE A 200 -19.37 15.91 7.73
CA ILE A 200 -17.92 16.03 7.58
C ILE A 200 -17.28 15.11 8.62
N THR A 201 -16.60 14.07 8.18
CA THR A 201 -15.90 13.14 9.09
C THR A 201 -14.49 13.61 9.40
N LYS A 202 -13.85 14.31 8.45
CA LYS A 202 -12.52 14.87 8.64
C LYS A 202 -12.31 16.07 7.74
N GLN A 203 -11.89 17.20 8.30
CA GLN A 203 -11.44 18.38 7.55
C GLN A 203 -9.92 18.34 7.43
N LEU A 204 -9.42 18.52 6.23
CA LEU A 204 -8.00 18.57 5.91
C LEU A 204 -7.65 19.86 5.18
N THR A 205 -6.39 19.97 4.75
CA THR A 205 -5.89 20.98 3.82
C THR A 205 -5.65 20.33 2.45
N ALA A 206 -5.81 21.10 1.38
CA ALA A 206 -5.50 20.62 0.03
C ALA A 206 -3.99 20.37 -0.11
N HIS A 207 -3.63 19.19 -0.58
CA HIS A 207 -2.27 18.80 -0.85
C HIS A 207 -2.20 17.99 -2.15
N LEU A 208 -1.08 18.05 -2.84
CA LEU A 208 -0.84 17.28 -4.07
C LEU A 208 -1.86 17.58 -5.18
N VAL A 209 -2.36 18.80 -5.25
CA VAL A 209 -3.36 19.22 -6.24
C VAL A 209 -2.75 19.15 -7.64
N PRO A 210 -3.39 18.47 -8.62
CA PRO A 210 -2.86 18.39 -9.97
C PRO A 210 -2.91 19.74 -10.70
N THR A 211 -1.84 20.04 -11.43
CA THR A 211 -1.75 21.22 -12.27
C THR A 211 -1.94 20.90 -13.75
N SER A 212 -1.78 19.63 -14.13
CA SER A 212 -1.73 19.19 -15.53
C SER A 212 -2.78 18.14 -15.89
N LEU A 213 -3.52 17.59 -14.93
CA LEU A 213 -4.63 16.68 -15.18
C LEU A 213 -5.88 17.52 -15.50
N LYS A 214 -6.39 17.37 -16.73
CA LYS A 214 -7.46 18.24 -17.25
C LYS A 214 -8.86 17.80 -16.86
N GLU A 215 -9.06 16.49 -16.70
CA GLU A 215 -10.38 15.90 -16.50
C GLU A 215 -10.28 14.59 -15.75
N ARG A 216 -11.41 14.16 -15.16
CA ARG A 216 -11.55 12.85 -14.52
C ARG A 216 -12.92 12.24 -14.80
N MET A 217 -12.98 10.92 -14.74
CA MET A 217 -14.19 10.12 -14.97
C MET A 217 -15.19 10.26 -13.83
N LEU A 218 -16.48 10.22 -14.15
CA LEU A 218 -17.60 10.15 -13.22
C LEU A 218 -18.28 8.76 -13.28
N SER A 219 -19.20 8.50 -12.35
CA SER A 219 -19.87 7.20 -12.21
C SER A 219 -20.74 6.77 -13.39
N ASP A 220 -21.10 7.68 -14.27
CA ASP A 220 -21.86 7.42 -15.50
C ASP A 220 -20.99 7.30 -16.75
N GLY A 221 -19.65 7.41 -16.61
CA GLY A 221 -18.69 7.37 -17.70
C GLY A 221 -18.44 8.70 -18.40
N SER A 222 -19.13 9.76 -18.00
CA SER A 222 -18.80 11.12 -18.44
C SER A 222 -17.54 11.62 -17.74
N PHE A 223 -16.98 12.73 -18.21
CA PHE A 223 -15.80 13.36 -17.62
C PHE A 223 -16.17 14.75 -17.09
N GLU A 224 -15.63 15.10 -15.93
CA GLU A 224 -15.66 16.46 -15.42
C GLU A 224 -14.30 17.13 -15.58
N GLU A 225 -14.30 18.39 -15.98
CA GLU A 225 -13.09 19.19 -16.07
C GLU A 225 -12.56 19.51 -14.69
N LEU A 226 -11.25 19.41 -14.54
CA LEU A 226 -10.54 19.80 -13.33
C LEU A 226 -10.06 21.24 -13.43
N PRO A 227 -10.12 22.05 -12.36
CA PRO A 227 -9.60 23.41 -12.36
C PRO A 227 -8.11 23.39 -12.73
N GLN A 228 -7.77 24.12 -13.79
CA GLN A 228 -6.38 24.36 -14.11
C GLN A 228 -5.94 25.55 -13.25
N SER A 229 -5.11 25.32 -12.23
CA SER A 229 -4.42 26.44 -11.60
C SER A 229 -3.54 27.06 -12.68
N ALA A 230 -3.67 28.38 -12.88
CA ALA A 230 -2.65 29.11 -13.60
C ALA A 230 -1.34 28.76 -12.90
N CYS A 231 -0.45 28.08 -13.60
CA CYS A 231 0.90 27.89 -13.15
C CYS A 231 1.44 29.32 -12.96
N ASN A 232 1.48 29.77 -11.72
CA ASN A 232 2.33 30.93 -11.42
C ASN A 232 3.71 30.42 -11.77
N ASP A 233 4.37 31.08 -12.69
CA ASP A 233 5.69 30.83 -13.27
C ASP A 233 6.83 30.76 -12.21
N MET A 234 6.60 30.07 -11.16
CA MET A 234 7.54 29.73 -10.13
C MET A 234 7.77 28.22 -10.23
N ASN A 235 8.73 27.89 -11.02
CA ASN A 235 9.30 26.61 -11.34
C ASN A 235 8.71 26.00 -12.64
N GLU A 236 9.17 26.48 -13.80
CA GLU A 236 9.80 25.52 -14.66
C GLU A 236 10.72 24.71 -13.74
N CYS A 237 10.30 23.52 -13.35
CA CYS A 237 11.26 22.51 -13.02
C CYS A 237 12.04 22.30 -14.30
N VAL A 238 13.08 23.09 -14.47
CA VAL A 238 14.15 22.82 -15.39
C VAL A 238 14.64 21.47 -14.90
N PHE A 239 14.16 20.40 -15.53
CA PHE A 239 14.88 19.16 -15.57
C PHE A 239 16.18 19.53 -16.30
N GLU A 240 17.13 20.12 -15.59
CA GLU A 240 18.51 20.07 -16.02
C GLU A 240 18.73 18.58 -16.24
N LYS A 241 18.84 18.20 -17.51
CA LYS A 241 19.44 16.94 -17.86
C LYS A 241 20.75 16.97 -17.10
N MET A 242 20.79 16.34 -15.93
CA MET A 242 22.05 15.94 -15.38
C MET A 242 22.61 15.02 -16.44
N GLU A 243 23.50 15.57 -17.27
CA GLU A 243 24.41 14.76 -18.06
C GLU A 243 24.92 13.72 -17.07
N PRO A 244 24.91 12.43 -17.40
CA PRO A 244 25.48 11.43 -16.53
C PRO A 244 26.87 11.93 -16.21
N GLY A 245 27.07 12.34 -14.96
CA GLY A 245 28.36 12.81 -14.50
C GLY A 245 29.32 11.69 -14.84
N THR A 246 30.34 11.99 -15.60
CA THR A 246 31.45 11.09 -15.83
C THR A 246 31.84 10.53 -14.47
N GLU A 247 31.93 9.20 -14.36
CA GLU A 247 32.25 8.46 -13.12
C GLU A 247 33.64 8.79 -12.56
N GLU A 248 34.11 10.01 -12.72
CA GLU A 248 35.35 10.51 -12.16
C GLU A 248 35.02 11.45 -11.02
N GLY A 249 35.09 10.93 -9.78
CA GLY A 249 35.39 11.80 -8.67
C GLY A 249 34.56 11.73 -7.40
N ILE A 250 33.62 10.81 -7.22
CA ILE A 250 33.13 10.50 -5.88
C ILE A 250 33.64 9.11 -5.51
N THR A 251 34.91 9.06 -5.15
CA THR A 251 35.39 7.95 -4.33
C THR A 251 34.80 8.19 -2.95
N PRO A 252 33.83 7.38 -2.48
CA PRO A 252 33.45 7.45 -1.08
C PRO A 252 34.72 7.21 -0.30
N ALA A 253 35.06 8.10 0.61
CA ALA A 253 36.12 7.84 1.56
C ALA A 253 35.67 6.63 2.37
N VAL A 254 36.07 5.45 1.94
CA VAL A 254 35.91 4.21 2.69
C VAL A 254 36.78 4.38 3.92
N ARG A 255 36.22 4.91 4.99
CA ARG A 255 36.79 4.73 6.32
C ARG A 255 36.60 3.26 6.67
N CYS A 256 37.57 2.47 6.26
CA CYS A 256 37.66 1.06 6.65
C CYS A 256 37.69 1.01 8.18
N CYS A 257 36.67 0.46 8.81
CA CYS A 257 36.67 0.14 10.22
C CYS A 257 37.73 -0.92 10.48
N THR A 258 38.96 -0.52 10.75
CA THR A 258 39.97 -1.42 11.32
C THR A 258 39.49 -1.82 12.72
N ARG A 259 39.23 -3.09 12.89
CA ARG A 259 38.98 -3.75 14.17
C ARG A 259 40.08 -3.36 15.15
N GLY A 260 39.69 -2.74 16.26
CA GLY A 260 40.51 -2.70 17.48
C GLY A 260 41.35 -1.47 17.66
N THR A 261 40.73 -0.40 18.06
CA THR A 261 41.26 0.51 19.07
C THR A 261 40.06 0.99 19.89
N LEU A 262 40.12 0.78 21.19
CA LEU A 262 39.32 1.49 22.18
C LEU A 262 39.67 2.97 22.00
N PHE A 263 38.97 3.67 21.12
CA PHE A 263 39.11 5.10 20.98
C PHE A 263 38.46 5.73 22.19
N ASP A 264 39.30 6.42 22.92
CA ASP A 264 38.96 7.38 23.93
C ASP A 264 37.87 8.30 23.36
N ASN A 265 36.67 8.20 23.89
CA ASN A 265 35.55 9.03 23.50
C ASN A 265 35.77 10.44 24.04
N PHE A 266 36.54 11.26 23.35
CA PHE A 266 36.84 12.65 23.67
C PHE A 266 35.61 13.53 23.95
N GLY A 267 34.75 13.10 24.90
CA GLY A 267 33.55 13.80 25.31
C GLY A 267 32.42 13.79 24.28
N ARG A 268 32.49 12.96 23.19
CA ARG A 268 31.43 12.82 22.20
C ARG A 268 30.26 12.04 22.78
N LYS A 269 29.05 12.57 22.65
CA LYS A 269 27.82 11.90 22.98
C LYS A 269 27.61 10.72 22.00
N GLN A 270 27.31 9.55 22.52
CA GLN A 270 27.18 8.31 21.71
C GLN A 270 25.74 8.02 21.37
N PHE A 271 25.49 7.49 20.15
CA PHE A 271 24.13 7.17 19.68
C PHE A 271 23.44 6.10 20.58
N ILE A 272 24.20 5.22 21.22
CA ILE A 272 23.66 4.27 22.18
C ILE A 272 22.95 4.98 23.36
N ASP A 273 23.41 6.16 23.78
CA ASP A 273 22.78 6.90 24.86
C ASP A 273 21.41 7.43 24.45
N VAL A 274 21.22 7.75 23.17
CA VAL A 274 19.90 8.08 22.60
C VAL A 274 19.00 6.86 22.60
N ALA A 275 19.51 5.72 22.11
CA ALA A 275 18.76 4.47 22.05
C ALA A 275 18.29 3.97 23.42
N GLU A 276 19.07 4.20 24.45
CA GLU A 276 18.75 3.82 25.84
C GLU A 276 18.03 4.95 26.63
N GLY A 277 17.68 6.05 25.97
CA GLY A 277 16.93 7.17 26.56
C GLY A 277 17.68 8.01 27.57
N ARG A 278 19.03 7.94 27.61
CA ARG A 278 19.87 8.76 28.48
C ARG A 278 20.18 10.14 27.87
N LEU A 279 20.01 10.28 26.55
CA LEU A 279 20.25 11.50 25.79
C LEU A 279 19.08 11.73 24.83
N SER A 280 18.69 12.99 24.62
CA SER A 280 17.73 13.32 23.57
C SER A 280 18.37 13.21 22.17
N LEU A 281 17.55 12.94 21.14
CA LEU A 281 18.03 12.94 19.76
C LEU A 281 18.55 14.33 19.37
N ASP A 282 17.85 15.40 19.78
CA ASP A 282 18.24 16.77 19.48
C ASP A 282 19.63 17.11 20.08
N ASP A 283 19.85 16.79 21.34
CA ASP A 283 21.17 16.97 21.99
C ASP A 283 22.29 16.14 21.33
N PHE A 284 21.94 14.97 20.76
CA PHE A 284 22.89 14.18 19.98
C PHE A 284 23.21 14.84 18.65
N MET A 285 22.20 15.32 17.94
CA MET A 285 22.33 15.96 16.63
C MET A 285 23.12 17.26 16.68
N GLU A 286 23.00 18.06 17.76
CA GLU A 286 23.69 19.32 17.94
C GLU A 286 25.23 19.21 17.88
N GLN A 287 25.79 18.06 18.16
CA GLN A 287 27.25 17.85 18.11
C GLN A 287 27.76 17.48 16.71
N LEU A 288 26.87 17.10 15.76
CA LEU A 288 27.25 16.67 14.43
C LEU A 288 27.59 17.90 13.56
N SER A 289 28.65 17.77 12.80
CA SER A 289 29.01 18.78 11.79
C SER A 289 28.08 18.64 10.56
N ASP A 290 28.04 19.69 9.71
CA ASP A 290 27.33 19.62 8.44
C ASP A 290 27.82 18.47 7.56
N ASP A 291 29.13 18.16 7.58
CA ASP A 291 29.71 17.05 6.85
C ASP A 291 29.21 15.69 7.39
N ASP A 292 29.06 15.54 8.71
CA ASP A 292 28.49 14.35 9.33
C ASP A 292 27.00 14.19 8.93
N LEU A 293 26.23 15.27 8.92
CA LEU A 293 24.83 15.27 8.51
C LEU A 293 24.67 14.93 7.03
N ILE A 294 25.49 15.52 6.16
CA ILE A 294 25.51 15.21 4.72
C ILE A 294 25.86 13.73 4.51
N HIS A 295 26.85 13.22 5.26
CA HIS A 295 27.22 11.81 5.22
C HIS A 295 26.03 10.89 5.60
N LEU A 296 25.29 11.22 6.64
CA LEU A 296 24.12 10.45 7.07
C LEU A 296 22.96 10.47 6.07
N LEU A 297 22.82 11.55 5.27
CA LEU A 297 21.83 11.62 4.19
C LEU A 297 22.20 10.75 2.99
N GLY A 298 23.47 10.44 2.81
CA GLY A 298 23.96 9.57 1.74
C GLY A 298 23.72 8.07 2.03
N GLY A 299 23.52 7.28 0.97
CA GLY A 299 23.53 5.83 1.10
C GLY A 299 24.94 5.32 1.37
N GLN A 300 25.05 4.20 2.07
CA GLN A 300 26.32 3.56 2.38
C GLN A 300 26.56 2.37 1.45
N PRO A 301 27.81 2.14 0.99
CA PRO A 301 28.12 0.96 0.17
C PRO A 301 27.68 -0.32 0.84
N ASN A 302 27.11 -1.23 0.07
CA ASN A 302 26.71 -2.54 0.58
C ASN A 302 27.93 -3.37 1.02
N VAL A 303 27.77 -4.04 2.13
CA VAL A 303 28.78 -4.96 2.68
C VAL A 303 28.15 -6.30 3.06
N GLY A 304 28.98 -7.33 3.17
CA GLY A 304 28.53 -8.69 3.48
C GLY A 304 27.59 -9.24 2.39
N VAL A 305 26.44 -9.75 2.80
CA VAL A 305 25.46 -10.35 1.90
C VAL A 305 24.43 -9.35 1.34
N SER A 306 24.49 -8.09 1.75
CA SER A 306 23.59 -7.04 1.28
C SER A 306 23.67 -6.89 -0.24
N ASN A 307 22.52 -6.78 -0.90
CA ASN A 307 22.44 -6.55 -2.34
C ASN A 307 22.08 -5.09 -2.68
N THR A 308 21.88 -4.25 -1.66
CA THR A 308 21.50 -2.84 -1.80
C THR A 308 22.28 -1.97 -0.81
N PHE A 309 22.24 -0.65 -1.03
CA PHE A 309 22.92 0.31 -0.15
C PHE A 309 22.35 0.31 1.27
N GLY A 310 23.21 0.62 2.26
CA GLY A 310 22.85 0.78 3.65
C GLY A 310 22.63 2.23 4.06
N PHE A 311 22.46 2.44 5.36
CA PHE A 311 22.25 3.75 5.99
C PHE A 311 23.20 3.95 7.17
N GLY A 312 23.36 5.20 7.62
CA GLY A 312 24.11 5.54 8.83
C GLY A 312 25.61 5.48 8.61
N ASN A 313 26.32 4.65 9.41
CA ASN A 313 27.77 4.46 9.36
C ASN A 313 28.57 5.72 9.79
N LEU A 314 28.30 6.18 11.02
CA LEU A 314 29.07 7.25 11.65
C LEU A 314 29.72 6.69 12.94
N PRO A 315 30.79 5.89 12.82
CA PRO A 315 31.32 5.08 13.90
C PRO A 315 31.89 5.89 15.06
N ASP A 316 32.41 7.09 14.80
CA ASP A 316 32.93 8.00 15.83
C ASP A 316 31.87 8.43 16.85
N TYR A 317 30.60 8.38 16.47
CA TYR A 317 29.45 8.69 17.30
C TYR A 317 28.60 7.44 17.65
N GLY A 318 29.10 6.28 17.31
CA GLY A 318 28.41 5.02 17.56
C GLY A 318 27.18 4.75 16.68
N VAL A 319 27.00 5.53 15.57
CA VAL A 319 25.93 5.26 14.59
C VAL A 319 26.31 4.06 13.74
N PRO A 320 25.55 2.97 13.77
CA PRO A 320 25.91 1.74 13.06
C PRO A 320 25.76 1.88 11.54
N SER A 321 26.46 1.03 10.80
CA SER A 321 26.19 0.79 9.39
C SER A 321 25.03 -0.17 9.25
N ILE A 322 23.87 0.32 8.81
CA ILE A 322 22.61 -0.44 8.71
C ILE A 322 22.47 -0.94 7.28
N MET A 323 22.59 -2.25 7.10
CA MET A 323 22.47 -2.88 5.78
C MET A 323 21.03 -3.22 5.45
N THR A 324 20.69 -3.03 4.18
CA THR A 324 19.36 -3.32 3.63
C THR A 324 19.41 -4.45 2.63
N ALA A 325 18.29 -5.13 2.42
CA ALA A 325 18.15 -6.08 1.34
C ALA A 325 16.77 -5.99 0.69
N ASP A 326 16.76 -6.12 -0.62
CA ASP A 326 15.54 -6.14 -1.43
C ASP A 326 14.88 -7.53 -1.43
N GLY A 327 13.75 -7.66 -2.10
CA GLY A 327 13.06 -8.91 -2.39
C GLY A 327 11.73 -9.09 -1.68
N PRO A 328 10.64 -8.44 -2.15
CA PRO A 328 9.29 -8.62 -1.58
C PRO A 328 8.74 -10.05 -1.64
N ALA A 329 9.23 -10.87 -2.59
CA ALA A 329 8.86 -12.28 -2.72
C ALA A 329 9.96 -13.24 -2.20
N GLY A 330 10.81 -12.79 -1.29
CA GLY A 330 11.92 -13.52 -0.68
C GLY A 330 13.17 -12.66 -0.59
N LEU A 331 13.90 -12.82 0.49
CA LEU A 331 15.12 -12.07 0.74
C LEU A 331 16.09 -12.21 -0.43
N ARG A 332 16.54 -11.10 -1.00
CA ARG A 332 17.51 -11.06 -2.08
C ARG A 332 18.87 -10.67 -1.51
N ILE A 333 19.83 -11.59 -1.59
CA ILE A 333 21.21 -11.38 -1.14
C ILE A 333 22.16 -11.31 -2.33
N SER A 334 23.39 -10.85 -2.10
CA SER A 334 24.41 -10.78 -3.14
C SER A 334 24.66 -12.15 -3.78
N GLY A 335 24.73 -12.20 -5.10
CA GLY A 335 24.99 -13.44 -5.86
C GLY A 335 26.38 -14.03 -5.64
N GLU A 336 27.31 -13.29 -5.04
CA GLU A 336 28.63 -13.77 -4.63
C GLU A 336 28.58 -14.65 -3.37
N CYS A 337 27.48 -14.55 -2.61
CA CYS A 337 27.25 -15.38 -1.43
C CYS A 337 26.57 -16.68 -1.89
N SER A 338 27.22 -17.82 -1.72
CA SER A 338 26.69 -19.16 -2.08
C SER A 338 25.54 -19.62 -1.17
N MET A 339 24.70 -18.71 -0.67
CA MET A 339 23.57 -19.02 0.22
C MET A 339 22.25 -18.95 -0.55
N ASN A 340 21.35 -19.85 -0.20
CA ASN A 340 19.99 -19.86 -0.73
C ASN A 340 19.04 -19.22 0.30
N THR A 341 18.14 -18.39 -0.18
CA THR A 341 17.08 -17.78 0.60
C THR A 341 15.73 -18.37 0.20
N THR A 342 14.73 -18.22 1.07
CA THR A 342 13.39 -18.74 0.81
C THR A 342 12.68 -17.89 -0.25
N ALA A 343 12.18 -18.53 -1.30
CA ALA A 343 11.26 -17.92 -2.26
C ALA A 343 9.84 -18.00 -1.72
N TRP A 344 9.33 -16.89 -1.22
CA TRP A 344 7.96 -16.74 -0.75
C TRP A 344 6.99 -16.56 -1.93
N PRO A 345 5.70 -16.88 -1.77
CA PRO A 345 4.68 -16.47 -2.73
C PRO A 345 4.73 -14.97 -2.96
N CYS A 346 4.51 -14.51 -4.21
CA CYS A 346 4.45 -13.08 -4.51
C CYS A 346 3.29 -12.39 -3.77
N ALA A 347 3.37 -11.07 -3.63
CA ALA A 347 2.40 -10.31 -2.84
C ALA A 347 0.95 -10.45 -3.34
N THR A 348 0.74 -10.47 -4.67
CA THR A 348 -0.59 -10.74 -5.26
C THR A 348 -1.14 -12.09 -4.79
N LEU A 349 -0.30 -13.15 -4.77
CA LEU A 349 -0.75 -14.47 -4.32
C LEU A 349 -1.01 -14.49 -2.80
N LEU A 350 -0.20 -13.78 -2.01
CA LEU A 350 -0.44 -13.59 -0.57
C LEU A 350 -1.76 -12.85 -0.34
N ALA A 351 -2.07 -11.82 -1.12
CA ALA A 351 -3.34 -11.09 -1.04
C ALA A 351 -4.53 -12.01 -1.35
N CYS A 352 -4.40 -12.90 -2.34
CA CYS A 352 -5.44 -13.89 -2.69
C CYS A 352 -5.75 -14.87 -1.54
N THR A 353 -4.94 -14.92 -0.50
CA THR A 353 -5.28 -15.69 0.71
C THR A 353 -6.40 -15.04 1.52
N TRP A 354 -6.59 -13.74 1.43
CA TRP A 354 -7.51 -12.94 2.25
C TRP A 354 -7.32 -13.21 3.75
N ASN A 355 -6.06 -13.45 4.15
CA ASN A 355 -5.71 -13.87 5.50
C ASN A 355 -4.52 -13.06 6.05
N PRO A 356 -4.77 -11.89 6.67
CA PRO A 356 -3.71 -11.07 7.26
C PRO A 356 -2.84 -11.82 8.27
N ALA A 357 -3.42 -12.73 9.05
CA ALA A 357 -2.67 -13.51 10.04
C ALA A 357 -1.61 -14.40 9.38
N LEU A 358 -1.92 -15.00 8.21
CA LEU A 358 -0.95 -15.78 7.44
C LEU A 358 0.16 -14.88 6.87
N VAL A 359 -0.20 -13.71 6.34
CA VAL A 359 0.78 -12.75 5.83
C VAL A 359 1.71 -12.27 6.94
N GLN A 360 1.19 -12.05 8.15
CA GLN A 360 2.01 -11.73 9.31
C GLN A 360 3.01 -12.84 9.65
N GLN A 361 2.60 -14.12 9.58
CA GLN A 361 3.50 -15.26 9.79
C GLN A 361 4.59 -15.33 8.72
N VAL A 362 4.27 -15.05 7.46
CA VAL A 362 5.26 -14.96 6.37
C VAL A 362 6.26 -13.84 6.65
N GLY A 363 5.78 -12.67 7.08
CA GLY A 363 6.63 -11.55 7.47
C GLY A 363 7.58 -11.91 8.61
N GLN A 364 7.08 -12.60 9.62
CA GLN A 364 7.89 -13.08 10.75
C GLN A 364 8.97 -14.05 10.29
N ALA A 365 8.62 -15.10 9.56
CA ALA A 365 9.56 -16.10 9.10
C ALA A 365 10.61 -15.52 8.13
N GLY A 366 10.21 -14.62 7.22
CA GLY A 366 11.15 -13.93 6.35
C GLY A 366 12.11 -13.02 7.10
N ALA A 367 11.65 -12.34 8.16
CA ALA A 367 12.49 -11.49 8.97
C ALA A 367 13.49 -12.28 9.84
N GLU A 368 13.17 -13.50 10.25
CA GLU A 368 14.15 -14.40 10.87
C GLU A 368 15.33 -14.68 9.92
N GLU A 369 15.04 -14.93 8.64
CA GLU A 369 16.06 -15.12 7.60
C GLU A 369 16.88 -13.84 7.37
N VAL A 370 16.26 -12.66 7.38
CA VAL A 370 16.96 -11.35 7.32
C VAL A 370 17.94 -11.21 8.48
N LYS A 371 17.52 -11.53 9.69
CA LYS A 371 18.32 -11.46 10.90
C LYS A 371 19.49 -12.45 10.89
N GLU A 372 19.26 -13.70 10.46
CA GLU A 372 20.31 -14.72 10.31
C GLU A 372 21.40 -14.29 9.33
N ASN A 373 21.06 -13.46 8.35
CA ASN A 373 21.99 -12.91 7.37
C ASN A 373 22.62 -11.57 7.81
N ASN A 374 22.45 -11.17 9.07
CA ASN A 374 22.98 -9.93 9.65
C ASN A 374 22.59 -8.67 8.88
N LEU A 375 21.33 -8.63 8.41
CA LEU A 375 20.70 -7.49 7.76
C LEU A 375 19.70 -6.84 8.73
N ALA A 376 19.48 -5.55 8.61
CA ALA A 376 18.65 -4.81 9.55
C ALA A 376 17.35 -4.28 8.94
N VAL A 377 17.31 -4.11 7.62
CA VAL A 377 16.14 -3.60 6.90
C VAL A 377 15.80 -4.52 5.72
N TRP A 378 14.56 -4.96 5.69
CA TRP A 378 14.01 -5.66 4.53
C TRP A 378 13.11 -4.70 3.74
N LEU A 379 13.42 -4.52 2.42
CA LEU A 379 12.73 -3.57 1.54
C LEU A 379 11.38 -4.15 1.05
N THR A 380 10.50 -4.40 1.97
CA THR A 380 9.15 -4.96 1.80
C THR A 380 8.23 -4.45 2.93
N PRO A 381 6.88 -4.40 2.77
CA PRO A 381 6.09 -4.75 1.59
C PRO A 381 6.03 -3.66 0.52
N ALA A 382 5.76 -4.08 -0.73
CA ALA A 382 5.39 -3.19 -1.80
C ALA A 382 3.86 -3.16 -1.95
N VAL A 383 3.23 -1.96 -1.93
CA VAL A 383 1.78 -1.83 -1.71
C VAL A 383 1.06 -0.92 -2.70
N ASN A 384 1.68 -0.59 -3.81
CA ASN A 384 1.02 0.18 -4.85
C ASN A 384 -0.21 -0.56 -5.39
N ILE A 385 -1.17 0.19 -5.91
CA ILE A 385 -2.42 -0.35 -6.41
C ILE A 385 -2.23 -0.99 -7.80
N HIS A 386 -2.89 -2.09 -8.07
CA HIS A 386 -2.99 -2.68 -9.40
C HIS A 386 -3.92 -1.82 -10.28
N ARG A 387 -3.40 -0.68 -10.77
CA ARG A 387 -4.14 0.26 -11.59
C ARG A 387 -4.47 -0.32 -12.97
N ASN A 388 -3.51 -1.04 -13.55
CA ASN A 388 -3.61 -1.63 -14.88
C ASN A 388 -2.81 -2.92 -14.96
N PRO A 389 -3.29 -3.96 -15.65
CA PRO A 389 -2.55 -5.22 -15.84
C PRO A 389 -1.20 -5.08 -16.52
N LEU A 390 -0.98 -4.01 -17.31
CA LEU A 390 0.27 -3.74 -18.02
C LEU A 390 1.41 -3.27 -17.11
N CYS A 391 1.16 -2.95 -15.84
CA CYS A 391 2.22 -2.58 -14.92
C CYS A 391 3.09 -3.80 -14.57
N GLY A 392 4.36 -3.78 -14.95
CA GLY A 392 5.29 -4.90 -14.81
C GLY A 392 5.63 -5.30 -13.37
N ARG A 393 5.26 -4.47 -12.38
CA ARG A 393 5.51 -4.74 -10.96
C ARG A 393 4.27 -5.17 -10.16
N ASN A 394 3.13 -5.40 -10.81
CA ASN A 394 1.92 -5.85 -10.11
C ASN A 394 2.15 -7.13 -9.29
N PHE A 395 3.02 -8.03 -9.73
CA PHE A 395 3.31 -9.28 -9.01
C PHE A 395 3.78 -9.06 -7.58
N GLU A 396 4.48 -7.95 -7.29
CA GLU A 396 4.97 -7.63 -5.95
C GLU A 396 4.03 -6.71 -5.14
N TYR A 397 2.95 -6.24 -5.77
CA TYR A 397 1.88 -5.49 -5.13
C TYR A 397 0.72 -6.41 -4.76
N TYR A 398 -0.18 -5.97 -3.87
CA TYR A 398 -1.19 -6.85 -3.30
C TYR A 398 -2.49 -6.91 -4.10
N SER A 399 -3.04 -5.75 -4.52
CA SER A 399 -4.43 -5.69 -5.00
C SER A 399 -4.76 -4.40 -5.74
N GLU A 400 -5.85 -4.42 -6.51
CA GLU A 400 -6.54 -3.23 -7.00
C GLU A 400 -7.31 -2.48 -5.90
N ASP A 401 -7.52 -3.12 -4.74
CA ASP A 401 -8.28 -2.57 -3.62
C ASP A 401 -7.36 -2.06 -2.51
N PRO A 402 -7.47 -0.78 -2.08
CA PRO A 402 -6.60 -0.19 -1.09
C PRO A 402 -6.78 -0.77 0.33
N LEU A 403 -7.97 -1.32 0.67
CA LEU A 403 -8.18 -1.97 1.96
C LEU A 403 -7.41 -3.28 2.03
N ILE A 404 -7.47 -4.11 0.98
CA ILE A 404 -6.69 -5.35 0.89
C ILE A 404 -5.19 -5.02 0.93
N ALA A 405 -4.72 -4.10 0.08
CA ALA A 405 -3.32 -3.69 0.05
C ALA A 405 -2.83 -3.19 1.43
N GLY A 406 -3.62 -2.34 2.08
CA GLY A 406 -3.31 -1.79 3.39
C GLY A 406 -3.29 -2.84 4.50
N LYS A 407 -4.31 -3.70 4.60
CA LYS A 407 -4.40 -4.73 5.64
C LYS A 407 -3.33 -5.82 5.49
N MET A 408 -3.06 -6.27 4.27
CA MET A 408 -1.99 -7.23 4.00
C MET A 408 -0.61 -6.62 4.25
N GLY A 409 -0.40 -5.36 3.79
CA GLY A 409 0.83 -4.63 4.06
C GLY A 409 1.08 -4.41 5.55
N ALA A 410 0.06 -3.99 6.31
CA ALA A 410 0.16 -3.81 7.76
C ALA A 410 0.49 -5.13 8.49
N ALA A 411 -0.10 -6.23 8.06
CA ALA A 411 0.20 -7.55 8.61
C ALA A 411 1.65 -7.97 8.34
N MET A 412 2.15 -7.74 7.11
CA MET A 412 3.56 -7.99 6.75
C MET A 412 4.51 -7.17 7.62
N VAL A 413 4.26 -5.86 7.77
CA VAL A 413 5.06 -4.97 8.63
C VAL A 413 5.08 -5.46 10.07
N LYS A 414 3.92 -5.79 10.65
CA LYS A 414 3.84 -6.33 12.03
C LYS A 414 4.64 -7.62 12.18
N GLY A 415 4.58 -8.50 11.19
CA GLY A 415 5.36 -9.74 11.18
C GLY A 415 6.87 -9.48 11.18
N ILE A 416 7.33 -8.65 10.26
CA ILE A 416 8.74 -8.29 10.12
C ILE A 416 9.27 -7.61 11.39
N GLN A 417 8.58 -6.58 11.86
CA GLN A 417 9.03 -5.79 13.01
C GLN A 417 8.96 -6.56 14.35
N SER A 418 8.16 -7.63 14.43
CA SER A 418 8.14 -8.53 15.59
C SER A 418 9.49 -9.24 15.81
N GLN A 419 10.32 -9.32 14.77
CA GLN A 419 11.67 -9.90 14.84
C GLN A 419 12.78 -8.84 15.04
N HIS A 420 12.41 -7.60 15.32
CA HIS A 420 13.34 -6.45 15.41
C HIS A 420 14.09 -6.16 14.09
N ILE A 421 13.46 -6.42 12.97
CA ILE A 421 13.91 -6.05 11.62
C ILE A 421 13.01 -4.92 11.13
N ALA A 422 13.61 -3.90 10.52
CA ALA A 422 12.84 -2.81 9.92
C ALA A 422 12.18 -3.27 8.62
N ALA A 423 10.87 -3.03 8.50
CA ALA A 423 10.17 -3.11 7.23
C ALA A 423 10.29 -1.77 6.50
N SER A 424 10.48 -1.80 5.18
CA SER A 424 10.44 -0.61 4.32
C SER A 424 9.28 -0.70 3.35
N VAL A 425 8.21 0.03 3.66
CA VAL A 425 6.98 0.04 2.84
C VAL A 425 7.22 0.86 1.58
N LYS A 426 6.91 0.31 0.40
CA LYS A 426 7.24 0.92 -0.89
C LYS A 426 6.14 0.73 -1.94
N HIS A 427 6.11 1.51 -3.01
CA HIS A 427 6.86 2.73 -3.29
C HIS A 427 5.94 3.92 -3.08
N PHE A 428 6.27 4.82 -2.20
CA PHE A 428 5.43 5.93 -1.77
C PHE A 428 5.67 7.16 -2.68
N ALA A 429 4.78 7.44 -3.66
CA ALA A 429 3.52 6.77 -3.99
C ALA A 429 3.23 6.81 -5.50
N ALA A 430 2.08 6.22 -5.88
CA ALA A 430 1.56 6.25 -7.25
C ALA A 430 2.55 5.73 -8.33
N ASN A 431 3.36 4.72 -7.99
CA ASN A 431 4.22 4.01 -8.95
C ASN A 431 3.42 2.88 -9.62
N ASN A 432 2.68 3.21 -10.69
CA ASN A 432 1.80 2.27 -11.39
C ASN A 432 2.17 2.07 -12.86
N LYS A 433 3.36 2.55 -13.28
CA LYS A 433 3.93 2.40 -14.61
C LYS A 433 5.45 2.31 -14.52
N GLU A 434 6.05 1.28 -15.13
CA GLU A 434 7.49 1.06 -15.09
C GLU A 434 8.25 1.74 -16.24
N THR A 435 7.57 2.05 -17.35
CA THR A 435 8.20 2.77 -18.46
C THR A 435 8.63 4.16 -18.00
N ASN A 436 9.93 4.47 -18.15
CA ASN A 436 10.52 5.73 -17.74
C ASN A 436 10.24 6.12 -16.26
N ARG A 437 10.15 5.15 -15.37
CA ARG A 437 9.72 5.33 -13.97
C ARG A 437 10.53 6.37 -13.18
N LYS A 438 11.78 6.61 -13.57
CA LYS A 438 12.66 7.60 -12.91
C LYS A 438 12.32 9.06 -13.27
N HIS A 439 11.60 9.29 -14.38
CA HIS A 439 11.33 10.62 -14.89
C HIS A 439 9.85 10.86 -15.24
N SER A 440 9.02 9.81 -15.13
CA SER A 440 7.59 9.91 -15.45
C SER A 440 6.83 10.64 -14.33
N ASP A 441 5.84 11.45 -14.72
CA ASP A 441 4.94 12.16 -13.82
C ASP A 441 3.58 11.45 -13.75
N SER A 442 3.18 11.03 -12.55
CA SER A 442 1.86 10.50 -12.25
C SER A 442 0.90 11.65 -11.98
N ARG A 443 0.07 12.00 -12.96
CA ARG A 443 -0.91 13.08 -12.87
C ARG A 443 -2.23 12.53 -12.38
N VAL A 444 -2.58 12.86 -11.16
CA VAL A 444 -3.67 12.21 -10.43
C VAL A 444 -4.42 13.24 -9.56
N SER A 445 -5.75 13.14 -9.49
CA SER A 445 -6.54 14.04 -8.63
C SER A 445 -6.20 13.83 -7.16
N GLU A 446 -6.36 14.87 -6.33
CA GLU A 446 -6.17 14.73 -4.88
C GLU A 446 -7.16 13.68 -4.32
N ARG A 447 -8.37 13.62 -4.85
CA ARG A 447 -9.37 12.62 -4.48
C ARG A 447 -8.88 11.19 -4.71
N ALA A 448 -8.41 10.88 -5.92
CA ALA A 448 -7.91 9.54 -6.25
C ALA A 448 -6.65 9.20 -5.45
N LEU A 449 -5.76 10.17 -5.20
CA LEU A 449 -4.63 9.98 -4.30
C LEU A 449 -5.11 9.53 -2.92
N ARG A 450 -6.04 10.25 -2.31
CA ARG A 450 -6.50 10.00 -0.92
C ARG A 450 -7.37 8.75 -0.78
N GLU A 451 -8.26 8.48 -1.74
CA GLU A 451 -9.18 7.34 -1.65
C GLU A 451 -8.57 6.02 -2.15
N ILE A 452 -7.57 6.07 -3.06
CA ILE A 452 -7.01 4.88 -3.73
C ILE A 452 -5.51 4.75 -3.48
N TYR A 453 -4.68 5.66 -4.03
CA TYR A 453 -3.23 5.43 -4.15
C TYR A 453 -2.44 5.63 -2.87
N LEU A 454 -2.91 6.46 -1.97
CA LEU A 454 -2.33 6.70 -0.64
C LEU A 454 -3.03 5.90 0.47
N LYS A 455 -4.27 5.45 0.25
CA LYS A 455 -5.10 4.82 1.29
C LYS A 455 -4.46 3.56 1.88
N GLY A 456 -3.83 2.71 1.07
CA GLY A 456 -3.12 1.53 1.55
C GLY A 456 -1.96 1.89 2.48
N PHE A 457 -1.18 2.91 2.14
CA PHE A 457 -0.09 3.44 2.98
C PHE A 457 -0.62 4.06 4.28
N GLU A 458 -1.71 4.84 4.21
CA GLU A 458 -2.37 5.40 5.40
C GLU A 458 -2.75 4.31 6.40
N ILE A 459 -3.37 3.22 5.93
CA ILE A 459 -3.74 2.07 6.78
C ILE A 459 -2.51 1.46 7.44
N ILE A 460 -1.44 1.25 6.67
CA ILE A 460 -0.20 0.64 7.19
C ILE A 460 0.45 1.54 8.24
N VAL A 461 0.56 2.84 7.98
CA VAL A 461 1.14 3.78 8.95
C VAL A 461 0.34 3.78 10.24
N LYS A 462 -0.98 3.90 10.16
CA LYS A 462 -1.84 3.94 11.35
C LYS A 462 -1.88 2.64 12.14
N GLU A 463 -1.82 1.48 11.47
CA GLU A 463 -1.98 0.19 12.12
C GLU A 463 -0.67 -0.48 12.53
N ALA A 464 0.44 -0.18 11.85
CA ALA A 464 1.70 -0.91 12.03
C ALA A 464 2.92 -0.02 12.27
N GLN A 465 2.84 1.30 12.02
CA GLN A 465 3.97 2.23 12.17
C GLN A 465 5.28 1.64 11.61
N PRO A 466 5.42 1.51 10.29
CA PRO A 466 6.63 0.97 9.69
C PRO A 466 7.84 1.82 10.09
N TRP A 467 8.99 1.18 10.34
CA TRP A 467 10.18 1.91 10.72
C TRP A 467 10.79 2.68 9.57
N THR A 468 10.58 2.20 8.33
CA THR A 468 10.99 2.93 7.13
C THR A 468 9.90 2.91 6.05
N ILE A 469 9.87 3.97 5.23
CA ILE A 469 9.08 4.06 4.00
C ILE A 469 10.02 4.46 2.88
N MET A 470 9.87 3.84 1.71
CA MET A 470 10.64 4.18 0.51
C MET A 470 9.80 5.03 -0.43
N SER A 471 10.26 6.26 -0.73
CA SER A 471 9.63 7.10 -1.75
C SER A 471 9.80 6.50 -3.14
N SER A 472 8.84 6.75 -4.02
CA SER A 472 8.91 6.28 -5.40
C SER A 472 9.82 7.15 -6.26
N TYR A 473 10.24 6.61 -7.42
CA TYR A 473 11.03 7.37 -8.39
C TYR A 473 10.25 8.47 -9.09
N ASN A 474 8.97 8.18 -9.42
CA ASN A 474 8.14 9.05 -10.25
C ASN A 474 7.85 10.38 -9.57
N ALA A 475 7.57 11.38 -10.38
CA ALA A 475 6.91 12.57 -9.89
C ALA A 475 5.42 12.33 -9.64
N ILE A 476 4.83 13.11 -8.78
CA ILE A 476 3.39 13.18 -8.53
C ILE A 476 2.96 14.63 -8.77
N ASN A 477 2.14 14.85 -9.79
CA ASN A 477 1.64 16.17 -10.15
C ASN A 477 2.77 17.21 -10.31
N GLY A 478 3.88 16.80 -10.96
CA GLY A 478 5.02 17.64 -11.28
C GLY A 478 6.14 17.68 -10.22
N HIS A 479 5.95 17.10 -9.05
CA HIS A 479 6.96 17.08 -7.98
C HIS A 479 7.48 15.67 -7.72
N ARG A 480 8.80 15.48 -7.71
CA ARG A 480 9.40 14.18 -7.39
C ARG A 480 8.98 13.71 -6.00
N ALA A 481 8.60 12.45 -5.88
CA ALA A 481 8.13 11.92 -4.61
C ALA A 481 9.16 12.06 -3.47
N SER A 482 10.45 11.95 -3.78
CA SER A 482 11.55 12.04 -2.79
C SER A 482 11.81 13.46 -2.25
N GLU A 483 11.30 14.50 -2.91
CA GLU A 483 11.47 15.91 -2.51
C GLU A 483 10.12 16.64 -2.33
N ASN A 484 9.01 15.90 -2.43
CA ASN A 484 7.68 16.47 -2.32
C ASN A 484 7.30 16.66 -0.85
N ARG A 485 7.43 17.89 -0.37
CA ARG A 485 7.11 18.25 1.00
C ARG A 485 5.67 17.92 1.38
N GLU A 486 4.70 18.25 0.52
CA GLU A 486 3.29 17.96 0.80
C GLU A 486 3.06 16.46 1.03
N LEU A 487 3.72 15.61 0.23
CA LEU A 487 3.64 14.16 0.37
C LEU A 487 4.31 13.66 1.65
N LEU A 488 5.56 14.09 1.91
CA LEU A 488 6.42 13.50 2.93
C LEU A 488 6.22 14.12 4.32
N GLU A 489 6.02 15.43 4.40
CA GLU A 489 5.86 16.12 5.67
C GLU A 489 4.38 16.35 6.00
N ASP A 490 3.63 16.97 5.10
CA ASP A 490 2.27 17.40 5.44
C ASP A 490 1.32 16.20 5.53
N VAL A 491 1.33 15.29 4.54
CA VAL A 491 0.46 14.10 4.52
C VAL A 491 1.03 12.98 5.39
N LEU A 492 2.25 12.51 5.09
CA LEU A 492 2.81 11.32 5.74
C LEU A 492 3.05 11.54 7.24
N ARG A 493 3.73 12.62 7.61
CA ARG A 493 4.06 12.91 9.01
C ARG A 493 2.94 13.67 9.71
N GLY A 494 2.44 14.76 9.08
CA GLY A 494 1.45 15.64 9.68
C GLY A 494 0.08 15.00 9.85
N GLU A 495 -0.50 14.44 8.78
CA GLU A 495 -1.86 13.89 8.84
C GLU A 495 -1.91 12.46 9.40
N TRP A 496 -0.90 11.61 9.11
CA TRP A 496 -0.91 10.19 9.51
C TRP A 496 -0.06 9.89 10.73
N GLY A 497 0.86 10.79 11.12
CA GLY A 497 1.71 10.62 12.30
C GLY A 497 2.83 9.60 12.10
N PHE A 498 3.38 9.48 10.90
CA PHE A 498 4.52 8.63 10.64
C PHE A 498 5.76 9.12 11.38
N LYS A 499 6.43 8.23 12.11
CA LYS A 499 7.59 8.54 12.95
C LYS A 499 8.91 7.97 12.46
N GLY A 500 8.84 7.13 11.41
CA GLY A 500 10.00 6.42 10.90
C GLY A 500 10.87 7.25 9.96
N MET A 501 11.82 6.58 9.33
CA MET A 501 12.72 7.15 8.32
C MET A 501 12.09 7.04 6.91
N VAL A 502 12.26 8.08 6.09
CA VAL A 502 12.00 8.00 4.65
C VAL A 502 13.33 7.75 3.94
N THR A 503 13.38 6.73 3.10
CA THR A 503 14.48 6.47 2.16
C THR A 503 14.02 6.69 0.73
N THR A 504 14.93 6.99 -0.17
CA THR A 504 14.64 7.02 -1.62
C THR A 504 14.70 5.62 -2.22
N ASP A 505 14.06 5.42 -3.38
CA ASP A 505 14.22 4.20 -4.21
C ASP A 505 15.49 4.35 -5.08
N TRP A 506 16.62 4.52 -4.47
CA TRP A 506 17.99 4.69 -5.01
C TRP A 506 18.11 5.66 -6.24
N TRP A 507 19.23 6.34 -6.39
CA TRP A 507 19.59 7.36 -7.41
C TRP A 507 19.04 8.76 -7.16
#